data_1a1214b255474780f139e915f200b0d3
#
_entry.id   1a1214b255474780f139e915f200b0d3
#
_cell.length_a   1.000
_cell.length_b   1.000
_cell.length_c   1.000
_cell.angle_alpha   90.00
_cell.angle_beta   90.00
_cell.angle_gamma   90.00
#
_symmetry.space_group_name_H-M   'P 1'
#
loop_
_entity.id
_entity.type
_entity.pdbx_description
1 polymer ?
#
loop_
_entity_poly.entity_id
_entity_poly.type
_entity_poly.pdbx_seq_one_letter_code
_entity_poly.pdbx_strand_id
1 'polypeptide(L)'
;MLPSTGKGAEIADASAGGPTIDRVIRRLIPFIFLCYVVAYIDRVNIGFATEELQRDLGLSDAAYGLGGGLFFLGYCLFEIPSNLILERVGARIWIARIMICWGLVSMAMMFIVGLWSFYAMRVLLGIAEAGFFPGMVLYLTYWIPAAERARTGALFMTAAPVAVLVGAPLSESLLSLDGWLGLAGWQWLFLVEGLPAVVLGVIALVFLTDRPEQAQWLTPQQRDWLGRTMAEERRIRELHQGGSHLAALMNGRVLLICFIYFLNTLVTYGVFLWLPRILRDASGYRGASLSAITAIPFVVALVGMVLIGRHSDRTRERKWHVAACALTGATGLVLAATAGNNVPLIVLSFALSQLGQRSVQGVFWAIPPIFLGGTAAAAGIALINSVGNLGGFVGPTVMGWLRGLSGSYTAGLLVLASALVLEAVLVVSLKLPREIKVPRCQGAKVPRC
;
A
#
# COMPACT_ATOMS: atom_id res chain seq x y z
N MET A 1 -10.97 13.16 -56.70
CA MET A 1 -10.02 12.29 -55.95
C MET A 1 -9.95 12.78 -54.51
N LEU A 2 -10.63 12.09 -53.61
CA LEU A 2 -10.56 12.34 -52.15
C LEU A 2 -9.43 11.50 -51.59
N PRO A 3 -8.62 11.99 -50.64
CA PRO A 3 -7.46 11.27 -50.16
C PRO A 3 -7.87 10.12 -49.21
N SER A 4 -7.44 8.91 -49.54
CA SER A 4 -7.66 7.66 -48.80
C SER A 4 -6.71 7.49 -47.58
N THR A 5 -6.42 8.57 -46.86
CA THR A 5 -5.38 8.60 -45.83
C THR A 5 -5.85 8.26 -44.39
N GLY A 6 -7.17 8.12 -44.17
CA GLY A 6 -7.67 7.89 -42.78
C GLY A 6 -7.57 6.44 -42.29
N LYS A 7 -7.95 5.46 -43.10
CA LYS A 7 -8.02 4.06 -42.66
C LYS A 7 -6.67 3.38 -42.44
N GLY A 8 -5.65 3.73 -43.20
CA GLY A 8 -4.31 3.18 -43.05
C GLY A 8 -3.62 3.66 -41.77
N ALA A 9 -3.86 4.92 -41.37
CA ALA A 9 -3.33 5.49 -40.14
C ALA A 9 -4.01 4.92 -38.90
N GLU A 10 -5.33 4.69 -38.90
CA GLU A 10 -6.06 4.06 -37.80
C GLU A 10 -5.65 2.60 -37.58
N ILE A 11 -5.42 1.83 -38.67
CA ILE A 11 -4.97 0.43 -38.57
C ILE A 11 -3.51 0.37 -38.02
N ALA A 12 -2.65 1.27 -38.47
CA ALA A 12 -1.27 1.37 -37.96
C ALA A 12 -1.23 1.85 -36.48
N ASP A 13 -2.12 2.73 -36.08
CA ASP A 13 -2.27 3.20 -34.69
C ASP A 13 -2.79 2.08 -33.76
N ALA A 14 -3.75 1.30 -34.20
CA ALA A 14 -4.29 0.15 -33.46
C ALA A 14 -3.25 -0.98 -33.30
N SER A 15 -2.39 -1.21 -34.32
CA SER A 15 -1.35 -2.22 -34.28
C SER A 15 -0.15 -1.84 -33.39
N ALA A 16 0.11 -0.55 -33.19
CA ALA A 16 1.22 -0.06 -32.36
C ALA A 16 0.88 -0.08 -30.85
N GLY A 17 -0.39 -0.03 -30.48
CA GLY A 17 -0.84 0.15 -29.10
C GLY A 17 -0.43 -1.00 -28.17
N GLY A 18 -0.82 -2.23 -28.49
CA GLY A 18 -0.53 -3.40 -27.67
C GLY A 18 0.97 -3.60 -27.41
N PRO A 19 1.82 -3.68 -28.45
CA PRO A 19 3.28 -3.84 -28.26
C PRO A 19 3.93 -2.68 -27.49
N THR A 20 3.40 -1.45 -27.63
CA THR A 20 3.90 -0.29 -26.88
C THR A 20 3.63 -0.42 -25.40
N ILE A 21 2.39 -0.76 -25.03
CA ILE A 21 1.98 -0.95 -23.64
C ILE A 21 2.75 -2.11 -23.01
N ASP A 22 2.89 -3.23 -23.69
CA ASP A 22 3.68 -4.37 -23.20
C ASP A 22 5.15 -3.97 -22.92
N ARG A 23 5.74 -3.15 -23.79
CA ARG A 23 7.11 -2.65 -23.60
C ARG A 23 7.21 -1.74 -22.38
N VAL A 24 6.24 -0.84 -22.19
CA VAL A 24 6.16 0.04 -21.03
C VAL A 24 6.01 -0.77 -19.75
N ILE A 25 5.07 -1.71 -19.71
CA ILE A 25 4.82 -2.58 -18.56
C ILE A 25 6.08 -3.38 -18.20
N ARG A 26 6.70 -4.06 -19.17
CA ARG A 26 7.92 -4.87 -18.94
C ARG A 26 9.10 -4.04 -18.44
N ARG A 27 9.20 -2.78 -18.81
CA ARG A 27 10.28 -1.90 -18.35
C ARG A 27 10.01 -1.27 -16.99
N LEU A 28 8.86 -0.62 -16.82
CA LEU A 28 8.60 0.19 -15.65
C LEU A 28 8.09 -0.62 -14.44
N ILE A 29 7.20 -1.58 -14.67
CA ILE A 29 6.53 -2.27 -13.56
C ILE A 29 7.49 -3.07 -12.68
N PRO A 30 8.46 -3.85 -13.20
CA PRO A 30 9.39 -4.58 -12.34
C PRO A 30 10.21 -3.64 -11.44
N PHE A 31 10.66 -2.50 -11.96
CA PHE A 31 11.41 -1.52 -11.19
C PHE A 31 10.55 -0.86 -10.10
N ILE A 32 9.37 -0.38 -10.46
CA ILE A 32 8.44 0.25 -9.52
C ILE A 32 7.97 -0.75 -8.46
N PHE A 33 7.72 -1.99 -8.86
CA PHE A 33 7.39 -3.09 -7.96
C PHE A 33 8.50 -3.34 -6.94
N LEU A 34 9.75 -3.41 -7.40
CA LEU A 34 10.92 -3.59 -6.51
C LEU A 34 11.06 -2.40 -5.54
N CYS A 35 10.90 -1.17 -6.02
CA CYS A 35 10.90 0.01 -5.14
C CYS A 35 9.83 -0.08 -4.06
N TYR A 36 8.64 -0.60 -4.39
CA TYR A 36 7.54 -0.74 -3.44
C TYR A 36 7.74 -1.91 -2.47
N VAL A 37 8.38 -3.00 -2.92
CA VAL A 37 8.82 -4.10 -2.03
C VAL A 37 9.79 -3.55 -0.97
N VAL A 38 10.80 -2.79 -1.38
CA VAL A 38 11.78 -2.17 -0.46
C VAL A 38 11.10 -1.22 0.52
N ALA A 39 10.16 -0.38 0.05
CA ALA A 39 9.39 0.51 0.92
C ALA A 39 8.57 -0.26 1.96
N TYR A 40 7.98 -1.39 1.59
CA TYR A 40 7.23 -2.21 2.55
C TYR A 40 8.13 -2.97 3.52
N ILE A 41 9.31 -3.46 3.10
CA ILE A 41 10.30 -4.07 4.00
C ILE A 41 10.67 -3.07 5.09
N ASP A 42 11.01 -1.83 4.72
CA ASP A 42 11.37 -0.78 5.66
C ASP A 42 10.25 -0.38 6.64
N ARG A 43 8.99 -0.52 6.22
CA ARG A 43 7.84 -0.31 7.11
C ARG A 43 7.60 -1.44 8.11
N VAL A 44 7.99 -2.68 7.74
CA VAL A 44 7.74 -3.89 8.58
C VAL A 44 8.86 -4.14 9.55
N ASN A 45 10.08 -3.78 9.18
CA ASN A 45 11.31 -4.13 9.89
C ASN A 45 11.27 -3.80 11.37
N ILE A 46 10.69 -2.67 11.74
CA ILE A 46 10.53 -2.26 13.14
C ILE A 46 9.71 -3.27 13.96
N GLY A 47 8.76 -3.98 13.32
CA GLY A 47 7.96 -5.01 13.97
C GLY A 47 8.80 -6.24 14.40
N PHE A 48 9.83 -6.56 13.63
CA PHE A 48 10.79 -7.62 13.98
C PHE A 48 11.75 -7.19 15.07
N ALA A 49 12.19 -5.94 15.08
CA ALA A 49 13.14 -5.37 16.04
C ALA A 49 12.51 -4.94 17.38
N THR A 50 11.22 -5.22 17.62
CA THR A 50 10.46 -4.71 18.78
C THR A 50 11.12 -5.03 20.10
N GLU A 51 11.51 -6.29 20.34
CA GLU A 51 12.06 -6.75 21.61
C GLU A 51 13.42 -6.11 21.88
N GLU A 52 14.28 -6.11 20.86
CA GLU A 52 15.64 -5.58 20.93
C GLU A 52 15.61 -4.06 21.16
N LEU A 53 14.78 -3.33 20.42
CA LEU A 53 14.61 -1.88 20.59
C LEU A 53 14.09 -1.52 21.99
N GLN A 54 13.10 -2.27 22.48
CA GLN A 54 12.56 -2.01 23.81
C GLN A 54 13.59 -2.27 24.91
N ARG A 55 14.33 -3.38 24.80
CA ARG A 55 15.39 -3.73 25.74
C ARG A 55 16.50 -2.68 25.77
N ASP A 56 17.02 -2.33 24.58
CA ASP A 56 18.23 -1.51 24.47
C ASP A 56 17.94 0.00 24.68
N LEU A 57 16.75 0.46 24.33
CA LEU A 57 16.34 1.87 24.49
C LEU A 57 15.44 2.13 25.70
N GLY A 58 15.11 1.09 26.49
CA GLY A 58 14.24 1.21 27.67
C GLY A 58 12.80 1.62 27.31
N LEU A 59 12.27 1.20 26.14
CA LEU A 59 10.94 1.61 25.69
C LEU A 59 9.85 0.72 26.30
N SER A 60 8.82 1.36 26.86
CA SER A 60 7.59 0.65 27.20
C SER A 60 6.79 0.26 25.94
N ASP A 61 5.84 -0.68 26.10
CA ASP A 61 4.95 -1.07 25.00
C ASP A 61 4.15 0.12 24.44
N ALA A 62 3.68 1.01 25.32
CA ALA A 62 3.00 2.23 24.91
C ALA A 62 3.92 3.18 24.13
N ALA A 63 5.16 3.36 24.59
CA ALA A 63 6.15 4.19 23.91
C ALA A 63 6.52 3.62 22.53
N TYR A 64 6.72 2.32 22.42
CA TYR A 64 6.99 1.64 21.15
C TYR A 64 5.80 1.76 20.19
N GLY A 65 4.58 1.48 20.64
CA GLY A 65 3.37 1.60 19.83
C GLY A 65 3.13 3.02 19.32
N LEU A 66 3.34 4.03 20.18
CA LEU A 66 3.27 5.44 19.78
C LEU A 66 4.34 5.78 18.72
N GLY A 67 5.58 5.35 18.92
CA GLY A 67 6.65 5.57 17.95
C GLY A 67 6.37 4.92 16.60
N GLY A 68 5.82 3.71 16.60
CA GLY A 68 5.33 3.05 15.39
C GLY A 68 4.26 3.87 14.65
N GLY A 69 3.33 4.45 15.40
CA GLY A 69 2.28 5.33 14.90
C GLY A 69 2.79 6.68 14.37
N LEU A 70 3.76 7.30 15.04
CA LEU A 70 4.30 8.62 14.69
C LEU A 70 4.83 8.71 13.25
N PHE A 71 5.30 7.61 12.70
CA PHE A 71 5.64 7.51 11.28
C PHE A 71 4.46 7.95 10.39
N PHE A 72 3.26 7.44 10.65
CA PHE A 72 2.08 7.74 9.84
C PHE A 72 1.61 9.18 10.01
N LEU A 73 1.83 9.78 11.17
CA LEU A 73 1.54 11.21 11.36
C LEU A 73 2.44 12.07 10.48
N GLY A 74 3.76 11.84 10.49
CA GLY A 74 4.71 12.51 9.61
C GLY A 74 4.37 12.29 8.14
N TYR A 75 4.06 11.06 7.77
CA TYR A 75 3.66 10.68 6.42
C TYR A 75 2.41 11.44 5.94
N CYS A 76 1.34 11.44 6.73
CA CYS A 76 0.06 12.08 6.39
C CYS A 76 0.20 13.60 6.22
N LEU A 77 0.93 14.27 7.11
CA LEU A 77 1.12 15.73 7.05
C LEU A 77 1.86 16.18 5.78
N PHE A 78 2.79 15.37 5.28
CA PHE A 78 3.63 15.72 4.14
C PHE A 78 3.23 15.04 2.83
N GLU A 79 2.24 14.15 2.82
CA GLU A 79 1.78 13.41 1.63
C GLU A 79 1.28 14.37 0.53
N ILE A 80 0.39 15.30 0.87
CA ILE A 80 -0.16 16.26 -0.09
C ILE A 80 0.92 17.25 -0.59
N PRO A 81 1.69 17.94 0.28
CA PRO A 81 2.78 18.80 -0.16
C PRO A 81 3.79 18.08 -1.08
N SER A 82 4.16 16.86 -0.75
CA SER A 82 5.10 16.06 -1.53
C SER A 82 4.60 15.78 -2.95
N ASN A 83 3.31 15.44 -3.10
CA ASN A 83 2.73 15.18 -4.42
C ASN A 83 2.61 16.46 -5.28
N LEU A 84 2.31 17.60 -4.67
CA LEU A 84 2.28 18.88 -5.37
C LEU A 84 3.68 19.27 -5.89
N ILE A 85 4.73 18.97 -5.13
CA ILE A 85 6.11 19.21 -5.56
C ILE A 85 6.48 18.23 -6.69
N LEU A 86 6.06 16.96 -6.60
CA LEU A 86 6.29 15.95 -7.65
C LEU A 86 5.74 16.40 -9.01
N GLU A 87 4.55 16.98 -9.04
CA GLU A 87 3.96 17.50 -10.28
C GLU A 87 4.78 18.64 -10.91
N ARG A 88 5.42 19.48 -10.07
CA ARG A 88 6.21 20.64 -10.53
C ARG A 88 7.63 20.27 -10.93
N VAL A 89 8.29 19.41 -10.14
CA VAL A 89 9.72 19.07 -10.29
C VAL A 89 9.92 17.92 -11.28
N GLY A 90 8.90 17.08 -11.47
CA GLY A 90 8.95 15.84 -12.25
C GLY A 90 9.08 14.61 -11.36
N ALA A 91 8.49 13.52 -11.85
CA ALA A 91 8.38 12.27 -11.08
C ALA A 91 9.76 11.62 -10.86
N ARG A 92 10.64 11.63 -11.87
CA ARG A 92 11.98 11.03 -11.83
C ARG A 92 12.82 11.58 -10.66
N ILE A 93 12.96 12.90 -10.62
CA ILE A 93 13.79 13.57 -9.60
C ILE A 93 13.14 13.43 -8.23
N TRP A 94 11.82 13.63 -8.14
CA TRP A 94 11.14 13.65 -6.86
C TRP A 94 11.03 12.27 -6.21
N ILE A 95 10.71 11.22 -6.97
CA ILE A 95 10.72 9.84 -6.49
C ILE A 95 12.13 9.42 -6.05
N ALA A 96 13.14 9.72 -6.84
CA ALA A 96 14.54 9.44 -6.47
C ALA A 96 14.92 10.13 -5.16
N ARG A 97 14.59 11.42 -5.01
CA ARG A 97 14.82 12.18 -3.77
C ARG A 97 14.09 11.53 -2.57
N ILE A 98 12.81 11.16 -2.72
CA ILE A 98 12.06 10.48 -1.66
C ILE A 98 12.81 9.21 -1.24
N MET A 99 13.17 8.35 -2.19
CA MET A 99 13.84 7.07 -1.91
C MET A 99 15.20 7.25 -1.24
N ILE A 100 16.03 8.19 -1.73
CA ILE A 100 17.34 8.47 -1.14
C ILE A 100 17.18 9.03 0.28
N CYS A 101 16.30 10.02 0.47
CA CYS A 101 16.10 10.64 1.78
C CYS A 101 15.56 9.66 2.81
N TRP A 102 14.51 8.88 2.46
CA TRP A 102 13.97 7.91 3.40
C TRP A 102 14.98 6.79 3.71
N GLY A 103 15.70 6.28 2.70
CA GLY A 103 16.71 5.24 2.91
C GLY A 103 17.83 5.72 3.85
N LEU A 104 18.31 6.96 3.68
CA LEU A 104 19.30 7.58 4.58
C LEU A 104 18.75 7.76 6.00
N VAL A 105 17.49 8.17 6.16
CA VAL A 105 16.84 8.30 7.48
C VAL A 105 16.64 6.92 8.11
N SER A 106 16.24 5.91 7.33
CA SER A 106 16.13 4.53 7.81
C SER A 106 17.48 4.00 8.30
N MET A 107 18.55 4.16 7.51
CA MET A 107 19.91 3.80 7.95
C MET A 107 20.32 4.57 9.21
N ALA A 108 19.99 5.86 9.31
CA ALA A 108 20.31 6.69 10.46
C ALA A 108 19.54 6.27 11.74
N MET A 109 18.48 5.47 11.63
CA MET A 109 17.82 4.88 12.80
C MET A 109 18.78 4.02 13.65
N MET A 110 19.87 3.52 13.09
CA MET A 110 20.90 2.81 13.87
C MET A 110 21.55 3.66 14.99
N PHE A 111 21.41 4.98 14.94
CA PHE A 111 21.99 5.92 15.91
C PHE A 111 21.03 6.37 17.01
N ILE A 112 19.82 5.80 17.08
CA ILE A 112 18.87 6.15 18.14
C ILE A 112 19.40 5.68 19.50
N VAL A 113 19.23 6.54 20.52
CA VAL A 113 19.80 6.31 21.86
C VAL A 113 18.75 6.34 22.98
N GLY A 114 17.46 6.50 22.66
CA GLY A 114 16.38 6.53 23.63
C GLY A 114 15.07 7.03 23.05
N LEU A 115 14.08 7.26 23.93
CA LEU A 115 12.70 7.54 23.58
C LEU A 115 12.54 8.72 22.60
N TRP A 116 13.13 9.87 22.90
CA TRP A 116 12.92 11.09 22.09
C TRP A 116 13.57 11.00 20.71
N SER A 117 14.79 10.41 20.63
CA SER A 117 15.43 10.18 19.34
C SER A 117 14.65 9.15 18.52
N PHE A 118 14.08 8.13 19.13
CA PHE A 118 13.19 7.19 18.48
C PHE A 118 11.98 7.90 17.87
N TYR A 119 11.27 8.72 18.66
CA TYR A 119 10.10 9.46 18.16
C TYR A 119 10.46 10.43 17.03
N ALA A 120 11.53 11.20 17.20
CA ALA A 120 12.00 12.13 16.19
C ALA A 120 12.33 11.44 14.87
N MET A 121 13.06 10.33 14.92
CA MET A 121 13.44 9.56 13.73
C MET A 121 12.22 8.90 13.07
N ARG A 122 11.22 8.43 13.83
CA ARG A 122 9.98 7.90 13.27
C ARG A 122 9.18 8.95 12.52
N VAL A 123 9.04 10.16 13.07
CA VAL A 123 8.39 11.28 12.38
C VAL A 123 9.18 11.67 11.13
N LEU A 124 10.51 11.80 11.24
CA LEU A 124 11.38 12.16 10.13
C LEU A 124 11.33 11.13 9.00
N LEU A 125 11.29 9.83 9.33
CA LEU A 125 11.13 8.74 8.36
C LEU A 125 9.78 8.87 7.63
N GLY A 126 8.69 9.13 8.36
CA GLY A 126 7.37 9.37 7.76
C GLY A 126 7.37 10.57 6.80
N ILE A 127 7.99 11.69 7.19
CA ILE A 127 8.14 12.88 6.33
C ILE A 127 8.98 12.56 5.08
N ALA A 128 10.07 11.83 5.25
CA ALA A 128 10.98 11.50 4.15
C ALA A 128 10.33 10.57 3.10
N GLU A 129 9.50 9.61 3.55
CA GLU A 129 8.78 8.65 2.69
C GLU A 129 7.46 9.22 2.13
N ALA A 130 6.98 10.34 2.69
CA ALA A 130 5.70 10.93 2.32
C ALA A 130 5.61 11.22 0.82
N GLY A 131 4.49 10.80 0.21
CA GLY A 131 4.23 10.98 -1.22
C GLY A 131 4.82 9.88 -2.11
N PHE A 132 5.56 8.89 -1.58
CA PHE A 132 6.10 7.80 -2.40
C PHE A 132 5.01 7.00 -3.11
N PHE A 133 4.07 6.43 -2.35
CA PHE A 133 3.01 5.61 -2.92
C PHE A 133 2.10 6.38 -3.88
N PRO A 134 1.48 7.52 -3.48
CA PRO A 134 0.65 8.29 -4.42
C PRO A 134 1.46 8.87 -5.58
N GLY A 135 2.73 9.19 -5.38
CA GLY A 135 3.64 9.62 -6.44
C GLY A 135 3.90 8.53 -7.48
N MET A 136 4.07 7.27 -7.06
CA MET A 136 4.19 6.13 -7.97
C MET A 136 2.89 5.89 -8.74
N VAL A 137 1.74 5.96 -8.06
CA VAL A 137 0.42 5.84 -8.72
C VAL A 137 0.23 6.95 -9.75
N LEU A 138 0.56 8.19 -9.41
CA LEU A 138 0.51 9.32 -10.32
C LEU A 138 1.47 9.12 -11.52
N TYR A 139 2.69 8.67 -11.27
CA TYR A 139 3.65 8.35 -12.33
C TYR A 139 3.11 7.31 -13.30
N LEU A 140 2.47 6.24 -12.80
CA LEU A 140 1.82 5.24 -13.64
C LEU A 140 0.72 5.83 -14.52
N THR A 141 0.01 6.88 -14.08
CA THR A 141 -1.00 7.55 -14.92
C THR A 141 -0.42 8.31 -16.11
N TYR A 142 0.88 8.58 -16.11
CA TYR A 142 1.56 9.21 -17.24
C TYR A 142 1.95 8.23 -18.33
N TRP A 143 2.00 6.92 -18.00
CA TRP A 143 2.55 5.87 -18.86
C TRP A 143 1.51 4.81 -19.25
N ILE A 144 0.49 4.59 -18.43
CA ILE A 144 -0.45 3.49 -18.57
C ILE A 144 -1.84 4.06 -18.89
N PRO A 145 -2.42 3.75 -20.06
CA PRO A 145 -3.79 4.11 -20.41
C PRO A 145 -4.82 3.57 -19.41
N ALA A 146 -5.95 4.24 -19.29
CA ALA A 146 -7.01 3.92 -18.33
C ALA A 146 -7.48 2.46 -18.42
N ALA A 147 -7.53 1.90 -19.63
CA ALA A 147 -7.94 0.50 -19.87
C ALA A 147 -7.04 -0.53 -19.19
N GLU A 148 -5.72 -0.28 -19.09
CA GLU A 148 -4.74 -1.19 -18.52
C GLU A 148 -4.35 -0.83 -17.07
N ARG A 149 -4.77 0.32 -16.60
CA ARG A 149 -4.37 0.88 -15.28
C ARG A 149 -4.80 0.02 -14.11
N ALA A 150 -6.00 -0.56 -14.17
CA ALA A 150 -6.52 -1.42 -13.10
C ALA A 150 -5.68 -2.71 -12.96
N ARG A 151 -5.34 -3.35 -14.09
CA ARG A 151 -4.51 -4.56 -14.12
C ARG A 151 -3.10 -4.29 -13.58
N THR A 152 -2.50 -3.20 -14.06
CA THR A 152 -1.14 -2.80 -13.68
C THR A 152 -1.07 -2.38 -12.22
N GLY A 153 -2.07 -1.64 -11.73
CA GLY A 153 -2.19 -1.27 -10.32
C GLY A 153 -2.36 -2.47 -9.39
N ALA A 154 -3.16 -3.46 -9.79
CA ALA A 154 -3.30 -4.70 -9.02
C ALA A 154 -1.98 -5.45 -8.89
N LEU A 155 -1.19 -5.53 -9.97
CA LEU A 155 0.15 -6.13 -9.93
C LEU A 155 1.09 -5.36 -9.00
N PHE A 156 1.07 -4.03 -9.06
CA PHE A 156 1.86 -3.19 -8.15
C PHE A 156 1.52 -3.42 -6.68
N MET A 157 0.23 -3.58 -6.34
CA MET A 157 -0.23 -3.84 -4.96
C MET A 157 0.24 -5.19 -4.40
N THR A 158 0.57 -6.18 -5.24
CA THR A 158 1.11 -7.46 -4.74
C THR A 158 2.52 -7.34 -4.14
N ALA A 159 3.18 -6.20 -4.31
CA ALA A 159 4.48 -5.93 -3.67
C ALA A 159 4.40 -5.98 -2.13
N ALA A 160 3.30 -5.54 -1.52
CA ALA A 160 3.16 -5.52 -0.07
C ALA A 160 3.24 -6.90 0.60
N PRO A 161 2.44 -7.92 0.21
CA PRO A 161 2.61 -9.27 0.76
C PRO A 161 3.96 -9.91 0.37
N VAL A 162 4.48 -9.66 -0.84
CA VAL A 162 5.81 -10.15 -1.25
C VAL A 162 6.90 -9.56 -0.36
N ALA A 163 6.80 -8.28 -0.01
CA ALA A 163 7.75 -7.63 0.89
C ALA A 163 7.84 -8.32 2.26
N VAL A 164 6.71 -8.78 2.81
CA VAL A 164 6.74 -9.52 4.10
C VAL A 164 7.38 -10.90 3.92
N LEU A 165 7.07 -11.59 2.83
CA LEU A 165 7.65 -12.92 2.55
C LEU A 165 9.17 -12.88 2.41
N VAL A 166 9.71 -11.80 1.84
CA VAL A 166 11.16 -11.59 1.67
C VAL A 166 11.76 -10.92 2.91
N GLY A 167 11.07 -9.93 3.47
CA GLY A 167 11.54 -9.14 4.61
C GLY A 167 11.65 -9.94 5.90
N ALA A 168 10.68 -10.81 6.20
CA ALA A 168 10.70 -11.58 7.44
C ALA A 168 11.99 -12.42 7.61
N PRO A 169 12.40 -13.29 6.64
CA PRO A 169 13.67 -14.01 6.78
C PRO A 169 14.89 -13.10 6.74
N LEU A 170 14.85 -11.99 5.98
CA LEU A 170 15.93 -11.01 5.93
C LEU A 170 16.10 -10.34 7.30
N SER A 171 15.04 -9.79 7.87
CA SER A 171 15.05 -9.11 9.17
C SER A 171 15.55 -10.03 10.29
N GLU A 172 15.04 -11.26 10.36
CA GLU A 172 15.48 -12.23 11.37
C GLU A 172 16.96 -12.62 11.19
N SER A 173 17.44 -12.72 9.95
CA SER A 173 18.85 -13.00 9.67
C SER A 173 19.74 -11.83 10.11
N LEU A 174 19.31 -10.59 9.92
CA LEU A 174 20.04 -9.41 10.34
C LEU A 174 20.04 -9.25 11.87
N LEU A 175 18.92 -9.56 12.53
CA LEU A 175 18.86 -9.57 14.00
C LEU A 175 19.82 -10.59 14.62
N SER A 176 20.08 -11.71 13.93
CA SER A 176 21.05 -12.72 14.40
C SER A 176 22.51 -12.24 14.39
N LEU A 177 22.81 -11.09 13.76
CA LEU A 177 24.14 -10.46 13.79
C LEU A 177 24.40 -9.62 15.07
N ASP A 178 23.55 -9.78 16.10
CA ASP A 178 23.69 -9.07 17.37
C ASP A 178 25.11 -9.23 17.95
N GLY A 179 25.74 -8.08 18.27
CA GLY A 179 27.13 -8.02 18.76
C GLY A 179 28.22 -8.05 17.66
N TRP A 180 27.89 -8.35 16.40
CA TRP A 180 28.87 -8.35 15.32
C TRP A 180 29.35 -6.93 15.03
N LEU A 181 30.67 -6.73 14.96
CA LEU A 181 31.32 -5.40 14.83
C LEU A 181 30.90 -4.39 15.91
N GLY A 182 30.44 -4.85 17.08
CA GLY A 182 30.00 -3.98 18.18
C GLY A 182 28.65 -3.32 17.96
N LEU A 183 27.88 -3.74 16.93
CA LEU A 183 26.53 -3.25 16.66
C LEU A 183 25.47 -4.25 17.14
N ALA A 184 24.34 -3.72 17.65
CA ALA A 184 23.16 -4.52 17.96
C ALA A 184 22.49 -5.02 16.69
N GLY A 185 21.78 -6.15 16.76
CA GLY A 185 21.09 -6.74 15.60
C GLY A 185 20.10 -5.80 14.92
N TRP A 186 19.36 -4.99 15.71
CA TRP A 186 18.44 -3.99 15.15
C TRP A 186 19.15 -2.84 14.41
N GLN A 187 20.40 -2.52 14.78
CA GLN A 187 21.21 -1.53 14.05
C GLN A 187 21.59 -2.06 12.67
N TRP A 188 21.98 -3.34 12.57
CA TRP A 188 22.21 -4.02 11.29
C TRP A 188 20.96 -4.05 10.44
N LEU A 189 19.81 -4.31 11.03
CA LEU A 189 18.53 -4.35 10.33
C LEU A 189 18.24 -3.01 9.65
N PHE A 190 18.28 -1.90 10.36
CA PHE A 190 18.02 -0.58 9.76
C PHE A 190 19.08 -0.17 8.73
N LEU A 191 20.35 -0.47 9.00
CA LEU A 191 21.45 -0.15 8.08
C LEU A 191 21.30 -0.89 6.75
N VAL A 192 21.10 -2.20 6.79
CA VAL A 192 21.09 -3.05 5.60
C VAL A 192 19.78 -2.93 4.82
N GLU A 193 18.64 -2.82 5.51
CA GLU A 193 17.33 -2.70 4.82
C GLU A 193 17.07 -1.29 4.27
N GLY A 194 17.68 -0.25 4.86
CA GLY A 194 17.62 1.11 4.31
C GLY A 194 18.49 1.32 3.06
N LEU A 195 19.60 0.58 2.93
CA LEU A 195 20.53 0.73 1.81
C LEU A 195 19.91 0.50 0.43
N PRO A 196 19.09 -0.53 0.18
CA PRO A 196 18.42 -0.74 -1.11
C PRO A 196 17.58 0.45 -1.56
N ALA A 197 16.94 1.18 -0.63
CA ALA A 197 16.18 2.37 -0.97
C ALA A 197 17.07 3.48 -1.55
N VAL A 198 18.23 3.72 -0.94
CA VAL A 198 19.22 4.69 -1.46
C VAL A 198 19.70 4.26 -2.84
N VAL A 199 20.10 2.99 -2.99
CA VAL A 199 20.59 2.45 -4.27
C VAL A 199 19.56 2.57 -5.38
N LEU A 200 18.32 2.13 -5.12
CA LEU A 200 17.21 2.23 -6.08
C LEU A 200 16.84 3.68 -6.36
N GLY A 201 16.94 4.57 -5.37
CA GLY A 201 16.76 6.00 -5.57
C GLY A 201 17.77 6.61 -6.53
N VAL A 202 19.05 6.24 -6.41
CA VAL A 202 20.10 6.65 -7.37
C VAL A 202 19.82 6.05 -8.77
N ILE A 203 19.45 4.77 -8.83
CA ILE A 203 19.08 4.12 -10.10
C ILE A 203 17.87 4.81 -10.73
N ALA A 204 16.89 5.24 -9.95
CA ALA A 204 15.68 5.93 -10.44
C ALA A 204 16.03 7.21 -11.22
N LEU A 205 17.08 7.94 -10.85
CA LEU A 205 17.55 9.15 -11.57
C LEU A 205 17.93 8.86 -13.03
N VAL A 206 18.40 7.65 -13.33
CA VAL A 206 18.84 7.26 -14.67
C VAL A 206 17.78 6.41 -15.37
N PHE A 207 17.09 5.55 -14.62
CA PHE A 207 16.18 4.57 -15.18
C PHE A 207 14.78 5.14 -15.52
N LEU A 208 14.24 6.02 -14.64
CA LEU A 208 12.94 6.63 -14.85
C LEU A 208 13.02 7.76 -15.86
N THR A 209 11.94 7.96 -16.59
CA THR A 209 11.74 9.08 -17.52
C THR A 209 10.43 9.77 -17.13
N ASP A 210 10.39 11.10 -17.11
CA ASP A 210 9.22 11.83 -16.62
C ASP A 210 8.00 11.66 -17.49
N ARG A 211 8.17 11.68 -18.81
CA ARG A 211 7.07 11.65 -19.78
C ARG A 211 7.38 10.75 -20.98
N PRO A 212 6.35 10.17 -21.63
CA PRO A 212 6.54 9.34 -22.82
C PRO A 212 7.33 10.01 -23.93
N GLU A 213 7.13 11.30 -24.13
CA GLU A 213 7.79 12.10 -25.19
C GLU A 213 9.32 12.11 -25.05
N GLN A 214 9.82 11.94 -23.84
CA GLN A 214 11.25 11.93 -23.51
C GLN A 214 11.86 10.52 -23.54
N ALA A 215 11.06 9.48 -23.79
CA ALA A 215 11.47 8.08 -23.69
C ALA A 215 12.31 7.63 -24.89
N GLN A 216 13.63 7.73 -24.80
CA GLN A 216 14.54 7.27 -25.86
C GLN A 216 14.53 5.76 -26.10
N TRP A 217 14.04 4.98 -25.13
CA TRP A 217 13.90 3.52 -25.20
C TRP A 217 12.63 3.06 -25.97
N LEU A 218 11.72 3.97 -26.32
CA LEU A 218 10.61 3.75 -27.25
C LEU A 218 11.03 4.14 -28.67
N THR A 219 10.47 3.44 -29.68
CA THR A 219 10.61 3.90 -31.06
C THR A 219 9.87 5.23 -31.26
N PRO A 220 10.24 6.05 -32.28
CA PRO A 220 9.53 7.29 -32.55
C PRO A 220 8.02 7.10 -32.68
N GLN A 221 7.58 6.05 -33.41
CA GLN A 221 6.16 5.72 -33.60
C GLN A 221 5.46 5.37 -32.29
N GLN A 222 6.10 4.54 -31.41
CA GLN A 222 5.57 4.17 -30.11
C GLN A 222 5.45 5.39 -29.19
N ARG A 223 6.42 6.28 -29.22
CA ARG A 223 6.47 7.52 -28.45
C ARG A 223 5.33 8.46 -28.85
N ASP A 224 5.15 8.67 -30.15
CA ASP A 224 4.10 9.54 -30.69
C ASP A 224 2.70 8.97 -30.40
N TRP A 225 2.53 7.66 -30.55
CA TRP A 225 1.27 6.98 -30.22
C TRP A 225 0.92 7.15 -28.73
N LEU A 226 1.87 6.82 -27.85
CA LEU A 226 1.65 6.90 -26.41
C LEU A 226 1.44 8.34 -25.96
N GLY A 227 2.23 9.29 -26.47
CA GLY A 227 2.09 10.72 -26.19
C GLY A 227 0.71 11.24 -26.56
N ARG A 228 0.23 10.92 -27.77
CA ARG A 228 -1.13 11.30 -28.23
C ARG A 228 -2.23 10.67 -27.38
N THR A 229 -2.11 9.38 -27.07
CA THR A 229 -3.09 8.67 -26.24
C THR A 229 -3.19 9.28 -24.85
N MET A 230 -2.06 9.56 -24.21
CA MET A 230 -2.03 10.16 -22.87
C MET A 230 -2.47 11.63 -22.87
N ALA A 231 -2.16 12.38 -23.92
CA ALA A 231 -2.61 13.77 -24.07
C ALA A 231 -4.14 13.83 -24.23
N GLU A 232 -4.75 12.94 -25.04
CA GLU A 232 -6.19 12.89 -25.23
C GLU A 232 -6.91 12.48 -23.94
N GLU A 233 -6.39 11.47 -23.19
CA GLU A 233 -6.95 11.14 -21.88
C GLU A 233 -6.87 12.32 -20.89
N ARG A 234 -5.79 13.11 -20.96
CA ARG A 234 -5.65 14.32 -20.12
C ARG A 234 -6.69 15.35 -20.53
N ARG A 235 -6.84 15.62 -21.83
CA ARG A 235 -7.82 16.57 -22.39
C ARG A 235 -9.24 16.21 -21.96
N ILE A 236 -9.63 14.94 -22.11
CA ILE A 236 -10.94 14.45 -21.67
C ILE A 236 -11.13 14.67 -20.17
N ARG A 237 -10.11 14.44 -19.37
CA ARG A 237 -10.15 14.66 -17.93
C ARG A 237 -10.31 16.14 -17.58
N GLU A 238 -9.60 17.03 -18.25
CA GLU A 238 -9.67 18.48 -18.07
C GLU A 238 -11.04 19.05 -18.47
N LEU A 239 -11.66 18.56 -19.52
CA LEU A 239 -13.01 18.95 -19.95
C LEU A 239 -14.10 18.62 -18.91
N HIS A 240 -13.87 17.60 -18.08
CA HIS A 240 -14.77 17.21 -17.00
C HIS A 240 -14.45 17.93 -15.67
N GLN A 241 -13.56 18.92 -15.66
CA GLN A 241 -13.08 19.67 -14.47
C GLN A 241 -14.03 20.79 -14.00
N GLY A 242 -15.31 20.76 -14.29
CA GLY A 242 -16.29 21.78 -13.89
C GLY A 242 -17.01 21.44 -12.59
N GLY A 243 -16.46 21.82 -11.44
CA GLY A 243 -17.16 21.69 -10.14
C GLY A 243 -16.29 22.13 -8.94
N SER A 244 -16.94 22.65 -7.88
CA SER A 244 -16.22 22.97 -6.63
C SER A 244 -15.71 21.71 -5.97
N HIS A 245 -14.40 21.48 -6.04
CA HIS A 245 -13.72 20.32 -5.45
C HIS A 245 -14.00 20.20 -3.93
N LEU A 246 -14.05 21.32 -3.23
CA LEU A 246 -14.24 21.36 -1.77
C LEU A 246 -15.63 20.86 -1.37
N ALA A 247 -16.69 21.22 -2.09
CA ALA A 247 -18.04 20.76 -1.81
C ALA A 247 -18.21 19.25 -2.05
N ALA A 248 -17.52 18.70 -3.06
CA ALA A 248 -17.50 17.26 -3.32
C ALA A 248 -16.75 16.49 -2.22
N LEU A 249 -15.68 17.05 -1.68
CA LEU A 249 -14.89 16.47 -0.58
C LEU A 249 -15.62 16.46 0.76
N MET A 250 -16.45 17.48 1.02
CA MET A 250 -17.26 17.60 2.24
C MET A 250 -18.57 16.77 2.21
N ASN A 251 -18.78 15.98 1.17
CA ASN A 251 -19.93 15.08 1.09
C ASN A 251 -19.89 14.02 2.18
N GLY A 252 -20.97 13.87 2.95
CA GLY A 252 -21.05 12.90 4.05
C GLY A 252 -20.76 11.44 3.62
N ARG A 253 -21.01 11.08 2.36
CA ARG A 253 -20.64 9.76 1.82
C ARG A 253 -19.12 9.61 1.65
N VAL A 254 -18.43 10.67 1.21
CA VAL A 254 -16.96 10.65 1.09
C VAL A 254 -16.33 10.56 2.46
N LEU A 255 -16.82 11.31 3.44
CA LEU A 255 -16.36 11.24 4.83
C LEU A 255 -16.60 9.85 5.44
N LEU A 256 -17.73 9.22 5.14
CA LEU A 256 -18.00 7.85 5.57
C LEU A 256 -17.02 6.85 4.95
N ILE A 257 -16.69 6.99 3.66
CA ILE A 257 -15.69 6.15 2.99
C ILE A 257 -14.29 6.39 3.58
N CYS A 258 -13.93 7.64 3.89
CA CYS A 258 -12.70 7.97 4.62
C CYS A 258 -12.63 7.24 5.97
N PHE A 259 -13.72 7.24 6.72
CA PHE A 259 -13.77 6.59 8.03
C PHE A 259 -13.72 5.05 7.92
N ILE A 260 -14.39 4.46 6.93
CA ILE A 260 -14.28 3.04 6.63
C ILE A 260 -12.81 2.66 6.34
N TYR A 261 -12.14 3.43 5.49
CA TYR A 261 -10.73 3.17 5.18
C TYR A 261 -9.80 3.42 6.36
N PHE A 262 -10.12 4.40 7.21
CA PHE A 262 -9.42 4.63 8.48
C PHE A 262 -9.51 3.39 9.39
N LEU A 263 -10.69 2.78 9.56
CA LEU A 263 -10.85 1.56 10.36
C LEU A 263 -10.05 0.39 9.78
N ASN A 264 -10.06 0.23 8.46
CA ASN A 264 -9.27 -0.81 7.81
C ASN A 264 -7.76 -0.63 8.03
N THR A 265 -7.23 0.58 7.85
CA THR A 265 -5.80 0.87 8.04
C THR A 265 -5.39 0.81 9.51
N LEU A 266 -6.26 1.20 10.43
CA LEU A 266 -6.06 1.06 11.88
C LEU A 266 -5.79 -0.40 12.24
N VAL A 267 -6.61 -1.32 11.76
CA VAL A 267 -6.42 -2.75 12.02
C VAL A 267 -5.19 -3.29 11.26
N THR A 268 -5.05 -2.91 9.99
CA THR A 268 -3.92 -3.36 9.17
C THR A 268 -2.58 -3.08 9.84
N TYR A 269 -2.32 -1.85 10.26
CA TYR A 269 -1.04 -1.49 10.87
C TYR A 269 -0.96 -1.83 12.36
N GLY A 270 -2.10 -1.86 13.07
CA GLY A 270 -2.17 -2.36 14.43
C GLY A 270 -1.74 -3.83 14.53
N VAL A 271 -2.21 -4.69 13.62
CA VAL A 271 -1.77 -6.09 13.57
C VAL A 271 -0.35 -6.20 13.03
N PHE A 272 -0.06 -5.52 11.93
CA PHE A 272 1.18 -5.68 11.18
C PHE A 272 2.44 -5.40 12.01
N LEU A 273 2.41 -4.35 12.81
CA LEU A 273 3.55 -3.96 13.66
C LEU A 273 3.77 -4.94 14.82
N TRP A 274 2.70 -5.52 15.36
CA TRP A 274 2.77 -6.36 16.55
C TRP A 274 2.80 -7.85 16.25
N LEU A 275 2.44 -8.28 15.03
CA LEU A 275 2.33 -9.69 14.66
C LEU A 275 3.63 -10.50 14.89
N PRO A 276 4.83 -10.05 14.45
CA PRO A 276 6.05 -10.82 14.70
C PRO A 276 6.29 -11.04 16.18
N ARG A 277 6.07 -10.01 17.01
CA ARG A 277 6.23 -10.10 18.45
C ARG A 277 5.19 -11.01 19.11
N ILE A 278 3.90 -10.90 18.71
CA ILE A 278 2.85 -11.79 19.23
C ILE A 278 3.21 -13.25 18.96
N LEU A 279 3.68 -13.56 17.77
CA LEU A 279 4.10 -14.91 17.39
C LEU A 279 5.35 -15.35 18.15
N ARG A 280 6.32 -14.47 18.34
CA ARG A 280 7.53 -14.72 19.13
C ARG A 280 7.19 -15.01 20.59
N ASP A 281 6.40 -14.15 21.24
CA ASP A 281 6.00 -14.28 22.65
C ASP A 281 5.21 -15.59 22.88
N ALA A 282 4.34 -15.99 21.92
CA ALA A 282 3.54 -17.21 22.05
C ALA A 282 4.30 -18.49 21.75
N SER A 283 5.26 -18.47 20.82
CA SER A 283 5.95 -19.67 20.34
C SER A 283 7.33 -19.88 20.93
N GLY A 284 7.98 -18.81 21.39
CA GLY A 284 9.42 -18.81 21.73
C GLY A 284 10.33 -18.94 20.50
N TYR A 285 9.79 -18.96 19.28
CA TYR A 285 10.58 -19.12 18.05
C TYR A 285 11.35 -17.85 17.72
N ARG A 286 12.50 -18.03 17.08
CA ARG A 286 13.37 -16.98 16.53
C ARG A 286 13.92 -17.40 15.17
N GLY A 287 14.50 -16.46 14.42
CA GLY A 287 15.13 -16.74 13.13
C GLY A 287 14.17 -17.36 12.12
N ALA A 288 14.64 -18.37 11.38
CA ALA A 288 13.89 -19.00 10.28
C ALA A 288 12.51 -19.54 10.71
N SER A 289 12.38 -20.08 11.92
CA SER A 289 11.11 -20.62 12.43
C SER A 289 10.07 -19.50 12.65
N LEU A 290 10.49 -18.37 13.23
CA LEU A 290 9.60 -17.21 13.42
C LEU A 290 9.22 -16.61 12.07
N SER A 291 10.19 -16.47 11.14
CA SER A 291 9.94 -15.99 9.78
C SER A 291 8.89 -16.86 9.08
N ALA A 292 9.02 -18.18 9.17
CA ALA A 292 8.11 -19.12 8.53
C ALA A 292 6.66 -18.94 9.04
N ILE A 293 6.45 -18.93 10.36
CA ILE A 293 5.10 -18.78 10.92
C ILE A 293 4.54 -17.37 10.71
N THR A 294 5.37 -16.33 10.61
CA THR A 294 4.96 -14.96 10.27
C THR A 294 4.54 -14.85 8.81
N ALA A 295 5.18 -15.59 7.91
CA ALA A 295 4.88 -15.56 6.48
C ALA A 295 3.53 -16.23 6.13
N ILE A 296 3.12 -17.29 6.84
CA ILE A 296 1.90 -18.07 6.55
C ILE A 296 0.66 -17.19 6.40
N PRO A 297 0.33 -16.28 7.34
CA PRO A 297 -0.81 -15.37 7.21
C PRO A 297 -0.81 -14.55 5.92
N PHE A 298 0.36 -14.12 5.46
CA PHE A 298 0.48 -13.29 4.25
C PHE A 298 0.40 -14.11 2.96
N VAL A 299 0.85 -15.36 2.96
CA VAL A 299 0.62 -16.29 1.83
C VAL A 299 -0.88 -16.54 1.64
N VAL A 300 -1.59 -16.82 2.73
CA VAL A 300 -3.05 -17.04 2.69
C VAL A 300 -3.76 -15.77 2.22
N ALA A 301 -3.33 -14.61 2.72
CA ALA A 301 -3.88 -13.32 2.31
C ALA A 301 -3.66 -13.03 0.81
N LEU A 302 -2.47 -13.33 0.27
CA LEU A 302 -2.16 -13.12 -1.15
C LEU A 302 -3.09 -13.94 -2.06
N VAL A 303 -3.26 -15.22 -1.74
CA VAL A 303 -4.18 -16.11 -2.48
C VAL A 303 -5.61 -15.61 -2.37
N GLY A 304 -6.06 -15.30 -1.15
CA GLY A 304 -7.41 -14.81 -0.88
C GLY A 304 -7.73 -13.50 -1.59
N MET A 305 -6.83 -12.52 -1.55
CA MET A 305 -6.99 -11.25 -2.23
C MET A 305 -7.25 -11.42 -3.73
N VAL A 306 -6.52 -12.33 -4.39
CA VAL A 306 -6.71 -12.61 -5.82
C VAL A 306 -8.04 -13.32 -6.09
N LEU A 307 -8.39 -14.33 -5.31
CA LEU A 307 -9.60 -15.11 -5.51
C LEU A 307 -10.87 -14.29 -5.23
N ILE A 308 -10.88 -13.58 -4.11
CA ILE A 308 -12.02 -12.74 -3.69
C ILE A 308 -12.15 -11.53 -4.61
N GLY A 309 -11.05 -10.90 -5.01
CA GLY A 309 -11.07 -9.82 -5.98
C GLY A 309 -11.69 -10.25 -7.31
N ARG A 310 -11.26 -11.40 -7.87
CA ARG A 310 -11.84 -11.97 -9.10
C ARG A 310 -13.32 -12.33 -8.95
N HIS A 311 -13.72 -12.85 -7.80
CA HIS A 311 -15.13 -13.18 -7.54
C HIS A 311 -15.98 -11.91 -7.46
N SER A 312 -15.52 -10.89 -6.74
CA SER A 312 -16.17 -9.57 -6.66
C SER A 312 -16.29 -8.90 -8.05
N ASP A 313 -15.27 -9.03 -8.91
CA ASP A 313 -15.31 -8.51 -10.29
C ASP A 313 -16.32 -9.25 -11.17
N ARG A 314 -16.43 -10.58 -11.02
CA ARG A 314 -17.40 -11.38 -11.77
C ARG A 314 -18.84 -11.12 -11.37
N THR A 315 -19.09 -10.99 -10.07
CA THR A 315 -20.42 -10.76 -9.50
C THR A 315 -20.83 -9.28 -9.57
N ARG A 316 -19.87 -8.37 -9.79
CA ARG A 316 -20.04 -6.90 -9.70
C ARG A 316 -20.58 -6.45 -8.33
N GLU A 317 -20.46 -7.28 -7.32
CA GLU A 317 -20.89 -7.00 -5.96
C GLU A 317 -19.66 -6.61 -5.14
N ARG A 318 -19.61 -5.37 -4.63
CA ARG A 318 -18.47 -4.86 -3.88
C ARG A 318 -18.75 -4.83 -2.38
N LYS A 319 -19.94 -4.34 -2.03
CA LYS A 319 -20.34 -4.03 -0.67
C LYS A 319 -20.32 -5.25 0.24
N TRP A 320 -20.97 -6.35 -0.19
CA TRP A 320 -21.07 -7.57 0.60
C TRP A 320 -19.74 -8.32 0.67
N HIS A 321 -18.89 -8.22 -0.36
CA HIS A 321 -17.52 -8.76 -0.30
C HIS A 321 -16.68 -8.03 0.74
N VAL A 322 -16.70 -6.70 0.78
CA VAL A 322 -15.97 -5.93 1.79
C VAL A 322 -16.49 -6.26 3.18
N ALA A 323 -17.80 -6.29 3.40
CA ALA A 323 -18.38 -6.62 4.70
C ALA A 323 -18.04 -8.05 5.17
N ALA A 324 -18.18 -9.04 4.28
CA ALA A 324 -17.82 -10.43 4.60
C ALA A 324 -16.33 -10.57 4.92
N CYS A 325 -15.46 -9.93 4.15
CA CYS A 325 -14.02 -9.91 4.39
C CYS A 325 -13.67 -9.24 5.73
N ALA A 326 -14.29 -8.10 6.06
CA ALA A 326 -14.10 -7.44 7.35
C ALA A 326 -14.53 -8.32 8.52
N LEU A 327 -15.68 -8.98 8.41
CA LEU A 327 -16.15 -9.95 9.43
C LEU A 327 -15.24 -11.18 9.55
N THR A 328 -14.72 -11.68 8.42
CA THR A 328 -13.72 -12.75 8.43
C THR A 328 -12.46 -12.32 9.18
N GLY A 329 -11.99 -11.09 8.91
CA GLY A 329 -10.86 -10.51 9.61
C GLY A 329 -11.10 -10.35 11.12
N ALA A 330 -12.30 -9.86 11.49
CA ALA A 330 -12.70 -9.73 12.89
C ALA A 330 -12.74 -11.08 13.62
N THR A 331 -13.32 -12.11 12.98
CA THR A 331 -13.34 -13.48 13.52
C THR A 331 -11.93 -13.98 13.77
N GLY A 332 -11.00 -13.78 12.82
CA GLY A 332 -9.60 -14.14 13.01
C GLY A 332 -8.96 -13.46 14.22
N LEU A 333 -9.22 -12.15 14.45
CA LEU A 333 -8.69 -11.43 15.60
C LEU A 333 -9.29 -11.89 16.94
N VAL A 334 -10.61 -12.18 16.98
CA VAL A 334 -11.25 -12.74 18.18
C VAL A 334 -10.67 -14.11 18.52
N LEU A 335 -10.49 -14.98 17.51
CA LEU A 335 -9.86 -16.29 17.73
C LEU A 335 -8.41 -16.13 18.21
N ALA A 336 -7.63 -15.21 17.66
CA ALA A 336 -6.27 -14.94 18.12
C ALA A 336 -6.26 -14.44 19.58
N ALA A 337 -7.22 -13.59 19.97
CA ALA A 337 -7.36 -13.07 21.33
C ALA A 337 -7.68 -14.17 22.38
N THR A 338 -8.30 -15.27 21.94
CA THR A 338 -8.70 -16.39 22.81
C THR A 338 -7.81 -17.62 22.69
N ALA A 339 -6.83 -17.61 21.77
CA ALA A 339 -6.01 -18.78 21.44
C ALA A 339 -5.01 -19.18 22.55
N GLY A 340 -4.78 -18.32 23.56
CA GLY A 340 -3.77 -18.55 24.59
C GLY A 340 -2.37 -18.74 23.98
N ASN A 341 -1.68 -19.82 24.35
CA ASN A 341 -0.35 -20.16 23.84
C ASN A 341 -0.39 -21.25 22.74
N ASN A 342 -1.56 -21.50 22.14
CA ASN A 342 -1.69 -22.47 21.07
C ASN A 342 -1.17 -21.89 19.74
N VAL A 343 0.11 -22.10 19.44
CA VAL A 343 0.77 -21.52 18.27
C VAL A 343 0.07 -21.85 16.95
N PRO A 344 -0.31 -23.11 16.63
CA PRO A 344 -1.06 -23.42 15.42
C PRO A 344 -2.38 -22.63 15.32
N LEU A 345 -3.11 -22.49 16.42
CA LEU A 345 -4.37 -21.73 16.45
C LEU A 345 -4.11 -20.24 16.25
N ILE A 346 -3.06 -19.67 16.86
CA ILE A 346 -2.67 -18.27 16.66
C ILE A 346 -2.35 -18.00 15.18
N VAL A 347 -1.51 -18.84 14.56
CA VAL A 347 -1.12 -18.70 13.16
C VAL A 347 -2.35 -18.80 12.23
N LEU A 348 -3.23 -19.77 12.46
CA LEU A 348 -4.48 -19.92 11.69
C LEU A 348 -5.40 -18.72 11.88
N SER A 349 -5.52 -18.21 13.09
CA SER A 349 -6.33 -17.04 13.43
C SER A 349 -5.82 -15.79 12.71
N PHE A 350 -4.51 -15.55 12.70
CA PHE A 350 -3.93 -14.45 11.93
C PHE A 350 -3.99 -14.68 10.43
N ALA A 351 -3.91 -15.93 9.95
CA ALA A 351 -4.13 -16.23 8.53
C ALA A 351 -5.56 -15.83 8.12
N LEU A 352 -6.55 -16.15 8.92
CA LEU A 352 -7.94 -15.74 8.70
C LEU A 352 -8.10 -14.21 8.77
N SER A 353 -7.43 -13.57 9.74
CA SER A 353 -7.43 -12.11 9.86
C SER A 353 -6.82 -11.42 8.64
N GLN A 354 -5.63 -11.84 8.21
CA GLN A 354 -4.96 -11.25 7.04
C GLN A 354 -5.69 -11.54 5.73
N LEU A 355 -6.29 -12.74 5.59
CA LEU A 355 -7.18 -13.07 4.49
C LEU A 355 -8.29 -12.03 4.34
N GLY A 356 -9.01 -11.75 5.43
CA GLY A 356 -10.07 -10.75 5.45
C GLY A 356 -9.56 -9.36 5.11
N GLN A 357 -8.61 -8.84 5.88
CA GLN A 357 -8.11 -7.46 5.76
C GLN A 357 -7.53 -7.14 4.37
N ARG A 358 -6.65 -8.02 3.83
CA ARG A 358 -6.03 -7.78 2.53
C ARG A 358 -7.04 -7.89 1.39
N SER A 359 -8.04 -8.76 1.53
CA SER A 359 -9.12 -8.87 0.54
C SER A 359 -10.04 -7.64 0.56
N VAL A 360 -10.29 -7.03 1.74
CA VAL A 360 -10.97 -5.72 1.81
C VAL A 360 -10.23 -4.70 0.96
N GLN A 361 -8.93 -4.52 1.14
CA GLN A 361 -8.15 -3.54 0.37
C GLN A 361 -8.27 -3.74 -1.15
N GLY A 362 -8.27 -5.00 -1.61
CA GLY A 362 -8.41 -5.33 -3.03
C GLY A 362 -9.76 -4.92 -3.62
N VAL A 363 -10.85 -5.01 -2.86
CA VAL A 363 -12.21 -4.72 -3.32
C VAL A 363 -12.62 -3.26 -3.03
N PHE A 364 -12.18 -2.71 -1.91
CA PHE A 364 -12.57 -1.37 -1.42
C PHE A 364 -12.28 -0.27 -2.44
N TRP A 365 -11.11 -0.26 -3.08
CA TRP A 365 -10.72 0.78 -4.02
C TRP A 365 -11.55 0.83 -5.31
N ALA A 366 -12.41 -0.17 -5.52
CA ALA A 366 -13.43 -0.13 -6.58
C ALA A 366 -14.70 0.65 -6.17
N ILE A 367 -14.88 1.00 -4.89
CA ILE A 367 -16.07 1.70 -4.37
C ILE A 367 -16.00 3.23 -4.60
N PRO A 368 -14.91 3.95 -4.23
CA PRO A 368 -14.86 5.40 -4.38
C PRO A 368 -15.20 5.92 -5.78
N PRO A 369 -14.74 5.32 -6.89
CA PRO A 369 -15.09 5.79 -8.24
C PRO A 369 -16.58 5.70 -8.58
N ILE A 370 -17.36 4.91 -7.88
CA ILE A 370 -18.83 4.80 -8.08
C ILE A 370 -19.52 6.11 -7.66
N PHE A 371 -18.98 6.81 -6.67
CA PHE A 371 -19.53 8.06 -6.12
C PHE A 371 -18.84 9.32 -6.63
N LEU A 372 -17.59 9.17 -7.05
CA LEU A 372 -16.71 10.26 -7.42
C LEU A 372 -16.44 10.23 -8.92
N GLY A 373 -16.99 11.16 -9.64
CA GLY A 373 -16.76 11.34 -11.08
C GLY A 373 -15.71 12.40 -11.39
N GLY A 374 -15.09 12.31 -12.54
CA GLY A 374 -14.16 13.34 -13.05
C GLY A 374 -12.98 13.64 -12.10
N THR A 375 -12.69 14.92 -11.89
CA THR A 375 -11.59 15.40 -11.03
C THR A 375 -11.87 15.26 -9.54
N ALA A 376 -13.15 15.28 -9.13
CA ALA A 376 -13.54 14.99 -7.76
C ALA A 376 -13.10 13.57 -7.32
N ALA A 377 -12.97 12.64 -8.27
CA ALA A 377 -12.46 11.30 -7.98
C ALA A 377 -11.00 11.31 -7.50
N ALA A 378 -10.11 12.04 -8.18
CA ALA A 378 -8.70 12.10 -7.80
C ALA A 378 -8.51 12.73 -6.42
N ALA A 379 -9.16 13.88 -6.18
CA ALA A 379 -9.12 14.57 -4.90
C ALA A 379 -9.77 13.75 -3.76
N GLY A 380 -10.90 13.09 -4.05
CA GLY A 380 -11.57 12.22 -3.08
C GLY A 380 -10.74 10.98 -2.73
N ILE A 381 -10.11 10.33 -3.72
CA ILE A 381 -9.19 9.20 -3.48
C ILE A 381 -8.00 9.64 -2.63
N ALA A 382 -7.42 10.82 -2.90
CA ALA A 382 -6.34 11.38 -2.10
C ALA A 382 -6.79 11.64 -0.65
N LEU A 383 -7.97 12.24 -0.46
CA LEU A 383 -8.53 12.48 0.88
C LEU A 383 -8.77 11.16 1.63
N ILE A 384 -9.37 10.15 0.96
CA ILE A 384 -9.62 8.83 1.55
C ILE A 384 -8.30 8.20 1.99
N ASN A 385 -7.26 8.28 1.17
CA ASN A 385 -5.94 7.72 1.49
C ASN A 385 -5.29 8.47 2.67
N SER A 386 -5.27 9.80 2.65
CA SER A 386 -4.66 10.60 3.71
C SER A 386 -5.37 10.42 5.06
N VAL A 387 -6.71 10.49 5.09
CA VAL A 387 -7.48 10.25 6.31
C VAL A 387 -7.33 8.80 6.77
N GLY A 388 -7.34 7.86 5.83
CA GLY A 388 -7.12 6.45 6.13
C GLY A 388 -5.77 6.18 6.79
N ASN A 389 -4.70 6.80 6.30
CA ASN A 389 -3.34 6.63 6.87
C ASN A 389 -3.24 7.08 8.34
N LEU A 390 -4.15 7.94 8.84
CA LEU A 390 -4.24 8.24 10.28
C LEU A 390 -4.62 7.00 11.10
N GLY A 391 -5.29 6.01 10.52
CA GLY A 391 -5.50 4.70 11.16
C GLY A 391 -4.17 4.00 11.49
N GLY A 392 -3.16 4.17 10.63
CA GLY A 392 -1.80 3.68 10.88
C GLY A 392 -1.11 4.32 12.10
N PHE A 393 -1.51 5.55 12.47
CA PHE A 393 -1.09 6.15 13.74
C PHE A 393 -1.84 5.54 14.93
N VAL A 394 -3.15 5.43 14.84
CA VAL A 394 -4.00 5.02 15.96
C VAL A 394 -3.84 3.53 16.28
N GLY A 395 -3.77 2.65 15.28
CA GLY A 395 -3.73 1.20 15.46
C GLY A 395 -2.57 0.70 16.34
N PRO A 396 -1.31 0.95 15.94
CA PRO A 396 -0.16 0.55 16.75
C PRO A 396 -0.13 1.20 18.13
N THR A 397 -0.55 2.47 18.23
CA THR A 397 -0.60 3.22 19.49
C THR A 397 -1.59 2.58 20.46
N VAL A 398 -2.81 2.27 20.01
CA VAL A 398 -3.83 1.60 20.84
C VAL A 398 -3.38 0.22 21.28
N MET A 399 -2.79 -0.56 20.38
CA MET A 399 -2.23 -1.89 20.72
C MET A 399 -1.17 -1.79 21.81
N GLY A 400 -0.20 -0.87 21.66
CA GLY A 400 0.87 -0.69 22.64
C GLY A 400 0.36 -0.18 23.98
N TRP A 401 -0.57 0.76 23.98
CA TRP A 401 -1.18 1.30 25.19
C TRP A 401 -1.96 0.24 25.96
N LEU A 402 -2.84 -0.51 25.29
CA LEU A 402 -3.63 -1.57 25.93
C LEU A 402 -2.77 -2.71 26.43
N ARG A 403 -1.70 -3.08 25.71
CA ARG A 403 -0.74 -4.08 26.17
C ARG A 403 0.00 -3.60 27.41
N GLY A 404 0.45 -2.34 27.43
CA GLY A 404 1.12 -1.75 28.59
C GLY A 404 0.25 -1.72 29.85
N LEU A 405 -1.08 -1.55 29.70
CA LEU A 405 -2.03 -1.57 30.81
C LEU A 405 -2.37 -2.99 31.30
N SER A 406 -2.59 -3.93 30.37
CA SER A 406 -3.14 -5.26 30.66
C SER A 406 -2.08 -6.36 30.75
N GLY A 407 -0.87 -6.12 30.28
CA GLY A 407 0.17 -7.14 30.11
C GLY A 407 -0.14 -8.17 29.00
N SER A 408 -1.25 -8.00 28.25
CA SER A 408 -1.75 -8.95 27.28
C SER A 408 -2.11 -8.28 25.95
N TYR A 409 -2.08 -9.02 24.86
CA TYR A 409 -2.55 -8.55 23.54
C TYR A 409 -4.07 -8.63 23.39
N THR A 410 -4.76 -9.37 24.27
CA THR A 410 -6.20 -9.69 24.14
C THR A 410 -7.06 -8.45 23.96
N ALA A 411 -6.91 -7.46 24.84
CA ALA A 411 -7.70 -6.23 24.80
C ALA A 411 -7.48 -5.46 23.46
N GLY A 412 -6.23 -5.36 23.04
CA GLY A 412 -5.87 -4.70 21.77
C GLY A 412 -6.47 -5.43 20.57
N LEU A 413 -6.35 -6.76 20.50
CA LEU A 413 -6.92 -7.57 19.43
C LEU A 413 -8.46 -7.47 19.36
N LEU A 414 -9.15 -7.41 20.51
CA LEU A 414 -10.60 -7.24 20.57
C LEU A 414 -11.03 -5.83 20.11
N VAL A 415 -10.27 -4.78 20.45
CA VAL A 415 -10.53 -3.42 19.94
C VAL A 415 -10.36 -3.39 18.42
N LEU A 416 -9.30 -4.01 17.88
CA LEU A 416 -9.11 -4.11 16.44
C LEU A 416 -10.22 -4.94 15.77
N ALA A 417 -10.67 -6.03 16.40
CA ALA A 417 -11.81 -6.82 15.90
C ALA A 417 -13.08 -6.00 15.85
N SER A 418 -13.39 -5.22 16.90
CA SER A 418 -14.55 -4.34 16.95
C SER A 418 -14.51 -3.26 15.86
N ALA A 419 -13.33 -2.76 15.52
CA ALA A 419 -13.15 -1.82 14.40
C ALA A 419 -13.52 -2.47 13.05
N LEU A 420 -13.18 -3.73 12.80
CA LEU A 420 -13.59 -4.46 11.60
C LEU A 420 -15.08 -4.75 11.56
N VAL A 421 -15.69 -5.06 12.70
CA VAL A 421 -17.16 -5.22 12.78
C VAL A 421 -17.84 -3.89 12.44
N LEU A 422 -17.35 -2.79 13.01
CA LEU A 422 -17.87 -1.45 12.70
C LEU A 422 -17.67 -1.13 11.20
N GLU A 423 -16.51 -1.45 10.63
CA GLU A 423 -16.24 -1.31 9.19
C GLU A 423 -17.29 -2.05 8.37
N ALA A 424 -17.58 -3.32 8.70
CA ALA A 424 -18.59 -4.13 8.01
C ALA A 424 -19.98 -3.48 8.07
N VAL A 425 -20.40 -3.01 9.24
CA VAL A 425 -21.68 -2.33 9.45
C VAL A 425 -21.77 -1.06 8.61
N LEU A 426 -20.72 -0.22 8.63
CA LEU A 426 -20.68 1.02 7.88
C LEU A 426 -20.69 0.79 6.37
N VAL A 427 -19.95 -0.20 5.88
CA VAL A 427 -19.97 -0.57 4.46
C VAL A 427 -21.36 -1.05 4.03
N VAL A 428 -22.04 -1.86 4.86
CA VAL A 428 -23.41 -2.30 4.58
C VAL A 428 -24.40 -1.13 4.58
N SER A 429 -24.18 -0.09 5.36
CA SER A 429 -25.01 1.12 5.38
C SER A 429 -24.85 2.00 4.12
N LEU A 430 -23.74 1.86 3.36
CA LEU A 430 -23.53 2.62 2.14
C LEU A 430 -24.62 2.31 1.11
N LYS A 431 -25.35 3.34 0.70
CA LYS A 431 -26.31 3.26 -0.41
C LYS A 431 -25.54 3.40 -1.74
N LEU A 432 -25.09 2.28 -2.29
CA LEU A 432 -24.52 2.27 -3.64
C LEU A 432 -25.60 2.53 -4.68
N PRO A 433 -25.39 3.39 -5.69
CA PRO A 433 -26.25 3.47 -6.84
C PRO A 433 -26.35 2.06 -7.46
N ARG A 434 -27.55 1.62 -7.79
CA ARG A 434 -27.69 0.38 -8.56
C ARG A 434 -26.97 0.57 -9.88
N GLU A 435 -25.94 -0.25 -10.15
CA GLU A 435 -25.32 -0.27 -11.46
C GLU A 435 -26.41 -0.46 -12.52
N ILE A 436 -26.54 0.51 -13.42
CA ILE A 436 -27.39 0.36 -14.61
C ILE A 436 -26.79 -0.83 -15.35
N LYS A 437 -27.54 -1.94 -15.41
CA LYS A 437 -27.17 -3.09 -16.23
C LYS A 437 -27.11 -2.59 -17.69
N VAL A 438 -25.91 -2.21 -18.13
CA VAL A 438 -25.69 -2.00 -19.55
C VAL A 438 -25.95 -3.36 -20.21
N PRO A 439 -26.94 -3.49 -21.12
CA PRO A 439 -27.18 -4.74 -21.82
C PRO A 439 -25.87 -5.17 -22.46
N ARG A 440 -25.44 -6.41 -22.21
CA ARG A 440 -24.36 -6.98 -23.04
C ARG A 440 -24.82 -6.85 -24.48
N CYS A 441 -24.07 -6.12 -25.29
CA CYS A 441 -24.18 -6.27 -26.74
C CYS A 441 -23.89 -7.75 -27.06
N GLN A 442 -24.96 -8.55 -27.17
CA GLN A 442 -24.88 -9.87 -27.74
C GLN A 442 -24.58 -9.66 -29.22
N GLY A 443 -23.38 -10.00 -29.64
CA GLY A 443 -23.10 -10.16 -31.06
C GLY A 443 -22.05 -9.26 -31.68
N ALA A 444 -20.97 -8.92 -31.03
CA ALA A 444 -19.75 -8.59 -31.76
C ALA A 444 -18.69 -9.66 -31.39
N LYS A 445 -18.56 -10.67 -32.24
CA LYS A 445 -17.37 -11.54 -32.25
C LYS A 445 -16.18 -10.65 -32.56
N VAL A 446 -15.43 -10.28 -31.53
CA VAL A 446 -14.09 -9.72 -31.72
C VAL A 446 -13.24 -10.88 -32.27
N PRO A 447 -12.65 -10.74 -33.45
CA PRO A 447 -11.72 -11.76 -33.94
C PRO A 447 -10.54 -11.85 -32.96
N ARG A 448 -10.25 -13.05 -32.50
CA ARG A 448 -8.97 -13.33 -31.85
C ARG A 448 -7.88 -13.16 -32.90
N CYS A 449 -7.03 -12.18 -32.72
CA CYS A 449 -5.68 -12.13 -33.26
C CYS A 449 -4.69 -12.08 -32.11
#